data_bea54bcba7f54603ac14d785ba3a05c3
#
_entry.id   bea54bcba7f54603ac14d785ba3a05c3
#
_cell.length_a   1.000
_cell.length_b   1.000
_cell.length_c   1.000
_cell.angle_alpha   90.00
_cell.angle_beta   90.00
_cell.angle_gamma   90.00
#
_symmetry.space_group_name_H-M   'P 1'
#
loop_
_entity.id
_entity.type
_entity.pdbx_description
1 polymer ?
#
loop_
_entity_poly.entity_id
_entity_poly.type
_entity_poly.pdbx_seq_one_letter_code
_entity_poly.pdbx_strand_id
1 'polypeptide(L)'
;MLPRLVATDLDGTLLRGDGTLDDRSRRAIATAEAAGAVVVFCTARPARWLKPLAEATGHHGLAICANGAVLWDLHSESVVAATPLEPAIARELVALLGAEVPGGAWAVERTGGFGHEPEYIPRWPVPDGTTIDVVDALVEQPAVKLMLRHNRLSADALLSVAREVGGHLAEFSHSNSADGLLEISAAGVSKATALARLCDERGIDGQDVIAFGDMPNDLPMLTWAGYAVAVANAHPDVIAAADEVTASNEEAGVARVLERLFTG
;
A
#
# COMPACT_ATOMS: atom_id res chain seq x y z
N MET A 1 22.43 8.57 -14.03
CA MET A 1 22.61 7.09 -13.91
C MET A 1 21.22 6.49 -13.99
N LEU A 2 21.06 5.30 -14.61
CA LEU A 2 19.75 4.66 -14.63
C LEU A 2 19.40 4.15 -13.22
N PRO A 3 18.13 4.27 -12.77
CA PRO A 3 17.73 3.71 -11.50
C PRO A 3 17.87 2.19 -11.52
N ARG A 4 18.34 1.62 -10.41
CA ARG A 4 18.47 0.17 -10.22
C ARG A 4 17.17 -0.46 -9.74
N LEU A 5 16.30 0.34 -9.14
CA LEU A 5 14.98 -0.10 -8.68
C LEU A 5 13.91 0.95 -9.00
N VAL A 6 12.77 0.46 -9.47
CA VAL A 6 11.54 1.21 -9.71
C VAL A 6 10.50 0.75 -8.69
N ALA A 7 10.12 1.62 -7.77
CA ALA A 7 9.03 1.39 -6.83
C ALA A 7 7.79 2.17 -7.29
N THR A 8 6.65 1.53 -7.44
CA THR A 8 5.42 2.24 -7.85
C THR A 8 4.24 1.81 -7.01
N ASP A 9 3.47 2.80 -6.54
CA ASP A 9 2.11 2.53 -6.09
C ASP A 9 1.25 2.06 -7.27
N LEU A 10 0.12 1.46 -6.96
CA LEU A 10 -0.81 0.89 -7.94
C LEU A 10 -2.02 1.80 -8.18
N ASP A 11 -2.89 1.95 -7.17
CA ASP A 11 -4.18 2.59 -7.30
C ASP A 11 -4.07 4.11 -7.38
N GLY A 12 -4.46 4.69 -8.51
CA GLY A 12 -4.29 6.12 -8.74
C GLY A 12 -2.90 6.53 -9.26
N THR A 13 -1.92 5.61 -9.28
CA THR A 13 -0.55 5.84 -9.75
C THR A 13 -0.25 5.08 -11.04
N LEU A 14 -0.07 3.76 -10.96
CA LEU A 14 0.22 2.90 -12.12
C LEU A 14 -1.05 2.47 -12.85
N LEU A 15 -2.10 2.16 -12.09
CA LEU A 15 -3.38 1.71 -12.60
C LEU A 15 -4.31 2.88 -12.92
N ARG A 16 -5.16 2.72 -13.94
CA ARG A 16 -6.25 3.62 -14.23
C ARG A 16 -7.32 3.58 -13.13
N GLY A 17 -8.23 4.53 -13.12
CA GLY A 17 -9.31 4.62 -12.15
C GLY A 17 -10.29 3.44 -12.18
N ASP A 18 -10.34 2.69 -13.28
CA ASP A 18 -11.10 1.44 -13.42
C ASP A 18 -10.32 0.20 -12.92
N GLY A 19 -9.09 0.38 -12.42
CA GLY A 19 -8.22 -0.67 -11.92
C GLY A 19 -7.46 -1.43 -13.00
N THR A 20 -7.54 -1.00 -14.27
CA THR A 20 -6.83 -1.63 -15.39
C THR A 20 -5.42 -1.04 -15.58
N LEU A 21 -4.54 -1.84 -16.17
CA LEU A 21 -3.25 -1.39 -16.65
C LEU A 21 -3.28 -1.24 -18.18
N ASP A 22 -2.87 -0.08 -18.68
CA ASP A 22 -2.77 0.12 -20.11
C ASP A 22 -1.51 -0.55 -20.73
N ASP A 23 -1.57 -0.82 -22.02
CA ASP A 23 -0.49 -1.48 -22.77
C ASP A 23 0.83 -0.70 -22.79
N ARG A 24 0.79 0.62 -22.68
CA ARG A 24 1.99 1.47 -22.63
C ARG A 24 2.72 1.26 -21.32
N SER A 25 1.99 1.31 -20.21
CA SER A 25 2.53 1.07 -18.86
C SER A 25 3.10 -0.33 -18.73
N ARG A 26 2.41 -1.35 -19.26
CA ARG A 26 2.92 -2.72 -19.29
C ARG A 26 4.26 -2.83 -20.06
N ARG A 27 4.36 -2.20 -21.24
CA ARG A 27 5.61 -2.21 -22.03
C ARG A 27 6.73 -1.44 -21.34
N ALA A 28 6.42 -0.32 -20.71
CA ALA A 28 7.42 0.49 -20.01
C ALA A 28 8.03 -0.26 -18.82
N ILE A 29 7.21 -0.98 -18.04
CA ILE A 29 7.67 -1.89 -16.98
C ILE A 29 8.60 -2.96 -17.55
N ALA A 30 8.17 -3.67 -18.57
CA ALA A 30 8.98 -4.73 -19.20
C ALA A 30 10.31 -4.19 -19.76
N THR A 31 10.32 -2.94 -20.27
CA THR A 31 11.54 -2.29 -20.75
C THR A 31 12.52 -1.98 -19.62
N ALA A 32 12.00 -1.47 -18.48
CA ALA A 32 12.82 -1.23 -17.30
C ALA A 32 13.44 -2.53 -16.76
N GLU A 33 12.66 -3.60 -16.68
CA GLU A 33 13.14 -4.93 -16.26
C GLU A 33 14.19 -5.48 -17.24
N ALA A 34 13.95 -5.38 -18.56
CA ALA A 34 14.90 -5.81 -19.58
C ALA A 34 16.23 -5.02 -19.52
N ALA A 35 16.19 -3.77 -19.05
CA ALA A 35 17.37 -2.96 -18.81
C ALA A 35 18.07 -3.28 -17.46
N GLY A 36 17.56 -4.23 -16.69
CA GLY A 36 18.15 -4.72 -15.45
C GLY A 36 17.63 -4.01 -14.18
N ALA A 37 16.64 -3.14 -14.28
CA ALA A 37 16.02 -2.53 -13.10
C ALA A 37 15.11 -3.54 -12.38
N VAL A 38 15.12 -3.53 -11.06
CA VAL A 38 14.16 -4.26 -10.24
C VAL A 38 12.87 -3.46 -10.18
N VAL A 39 11.74 -4.01 -10.60
CA VAL A 39 10.43 -3.36 -10.45
C VAL A 39 9.72 -3.95 -9.22
N VAL A 40 9.18 -3.08 -8.37
CA VAL A 40 8.48 -3.45 -7.14
C VAL A 40 7.16 -2.67 -7.06
N PHE A 41 6.06 -3.39 -6.94
CA PHE A 41 4.77 -2.79 -6.65
C PHE A 41 4.65 -2.54 -5.14
N CYS A 42 4.23 -1.33 -4.75
CA CYS A 42 4.12 -0.90 -3.34
C CYS A 42 2.68 -0.44 -3.08
N THR A 43 1.84 -1.29 -2.49
CA THR A 43 0.40 -1.04 -2.45
C THR A 43 -0.22 -1.23 -1.07
N ALA A 44 -1.34 -0.53 -0.83
CA ALA A 44 -2.22 -0.81 0.29
C ALA A 44 -3.05 -2.09 0.12
N ARG A 45 -3.15 -2.62 -1.10
CA ARG A 45 -3.90 -3.85 -1.40
C ARG A 45 -3.36 -5.04 -0.61
N PRO A 46 -4.23 -5.97 -0.16
CA PRO A 46 -3.78 -7.26 0.34
C PRO A 46 -3.19 -8.10 -0.80
N ALA A 47 -2.25 -8.99 -0.47
CA ALA A 47 -1.56 -9.84 -1.45
C ALA A 47 -2.53 -10.67 -2.32
N ARG A 48 -3.65 -11.14 -1.73
CA ARG A 48 -4.68 -11.91 -2.44
C ARG A 48 -5.33 -11.20 -3.64
N TRP A 49 -5.18 -9.87 -3.75
CA TRP A 49 -5.73 -9.10 -4.88
C TRP A 49 -4.71 -8.90 -6.01
N LEU A 50 -3.48 -9.37 -5.85
CA LEU A 50 -2.43 -9.09 -6.83
C LEU A 50 -2.34 -10.11 -7.97
N LYS A 51 -2.94 -11.30 -7.83
CA LYS A 51 -2.89 -12.32 -8.89
C LYS A 51 -3.40 -11.82 -10.25
N PRO A 52 -4.59 -11.20 -10.36
CA PRO A 52 -5.07 -10.67 -11.64
C PRO A 52 -4.14 -9.58 -12.20
N LEU A 53 -3.49 -8.80 -11.31
CA LEU A 53 -2.56 -7.77 -11.72
C LEU A 53 -1.26 -8.38 -12.25
N ALA A 54 -0.71 -9.38 -11.59
CA ALA A 54 0.48 -10.11 -12.06
C ALA A 54 0.25 -10.69 -13.47
N GLU A 55 -0.91 -11.31 -13.69
CA GLU A 55 -1.30 -11.83 -14.98
C GLU A 55 -1.43 -10.72 -16.05
N ALA A 56 -2.05 -9.59 -15.70
CA ALA A 56 -2.25 -8.46 -16.62
C ALA A 56 -0.93 -7.73 -16.96
N THR A 57 -0.03 -7.61 -16.01
CA THR A 57 1.27 -6.93 -16.21
C THR A 57 2.31 -7.83 -16.85
N GLY A 58 2.21 -9.15 -16.68
CA GLY A 58 3.29 -10.09 -16.92
C GLY A 58 4.46 -9.92 -15.96
N HIS A 59 4.29 -9.12 -14.90
CA HIS A 59 5.30 -8.91 -13.87
C HIS A 59 5.27 -10.06 -12.87
N HIS A 60 6.42 -10.72 -12.69
CA HIS A 60 6.61 -11.87 -11.81
C HIS A 60 7.61 -11.59 -10.69
N GLY A 61 7.82 -10.32 -10.35
CA GLY A 61 8.74 -9.89 -9.31
C GLY A 61 8.10 -9.88 -7.92
N LEU A 62 8.56 -8.95 -7.09
CA LEU A 62 8.09 -8.77 -5.73
C LEU A 62 7.06 -7.64 -5.62
N ALA A 63 6.16 -7.77 -4.68
CA ALA A 63 5.22 -6.73 -4.30
C ALA A 63 5.24 -6.51 -2.78
N ILE A 64 5.26 -5.25 -2.39
CA ILE A 64 5.08 -4.79 -1.02
C ILE A 64 3.59 -4.50 -0.85
N CYS A 65 2.90 -5.31 -0.06
CA CYS A 65 1.46 -5.30 0.14
C CYS A 65 1.07 -4.79 1.52
N ALA A 66 -0.21 -4.47 1.70
CA ALA A 66 -0.76 -4.03 2.98
C ALA A 66 0.06 -2.88 3.61
N ASN A 67 0.43 -1.87 2.81
CA ASN A 67 1.26 -0.72 3.19
C ASN A 67 2.64 -1.09 3.75
N GLY A 68 3.20 -2.24 3.40
CA GLY A 68 4.52 -2.68 3.87
C GLY A 68 4.50 -3.87 4.82
N ALA A 69 3.33 -4.28 5.29
CA ALA A 69 3.22 -5.40 6.23
C ALA A 69 3.53 -6.77 5.60
N VAL A 70 3.45 -6.90 4.27
CA VAL A 70 3.70 -8.16 3.56
C VAL A 70 4.61 -7.92 2.37
N LEU A 71 5.69 -8.69 2.27
CA LEU A 71 6.46 -8.87 1.05
C LEU A 71 5.96 -10.14 0.37
N TRP A 72 5.49 -10.02 -0.85
CA TRP A 72 4.85 -11.06 -1.63
C TRP A 72 5.62 -11.35 -2.92
N ASP A 73 5.83 -12.61 -3.21
CA ASP A 73 6.39 -13.06 -4.49
C ASP A 73 5.23 -13.36 -5.46
N LEU A 74 5.17 -12.59 -6.54
CA LEU A 74 4.12 -12.70 -7.55
C LEU A 74 4.26 -13.96 -8.41
N HIS A 75 5.48 -14.51 -8.55
CA HIS A 75 5.73 -15.72 -9.34
C HIS A 75 5.29 -16.98 -8.61
N SER A 76 5.71 -17.11 -7.35
CA SER A 76 5.37 -18.27 -6.50
C SER A 76 4.02 -18.13 -5.80
N GLU A 77 3.36 -16.98 -5.92
CA GLU A 77 2.13 -16.64 -5.20
C GLU A 77 2.24 -16.91 -3.69
N SER A 78 3.34 -16.46 -3.07
CA SER A 78 3.65 -16.77 -1.69
C SER A 78 4.16 -15.58 -0.88
N VAL A 79 3.96 -15.64 0.44
CA VAL A 79 4.51 -14.67 1.39
C VAL A 79 6.02 -14.93 1.53
N VAL A 80 6.83 -13.92 1.23
CA VAL A 80 8.27 -13.92 1.46
C VAL A 80 8.58 -13.49 2.90
N ALA A 81 7.91 -12.43 3.36
CA ALA A 81 8.02 -11.92 4.72
C ALA A 81 6.73 -11.23 5.14
N ALA A 82 6.44 -11.22 6.43
CA ALA A 82 5.33 -10.47 7.00
C ALA A 82 5.72 -9.85 8.35
N THR A 83 5.18 -8.66 8.61
CA THR A 83 5.32 -7.95 9.88
C THR A 83 3.92 -7.68 10.42
N PRO A 84 3.32 -8.62 11.16
CA PRO A 84 1.96 -8.49 11.64
C PRO A 84 1.88 -7.56 12.86
N LEU A 85 0.70 -7.00 13.06
CA LEU A 85 0.26 -6.37 14.29
C LEU A 85 -0.08 -7.48 15.30
N GLU A 86 0.59 -7.47 16.42
CA GLU A 86 0.43 -8.49 17.46
C GLU A 86 -0.92 -8.36 18.18
N PRO A 87 -1.55 -9.48 18.62
CA PRO A 87 -2.87 -9.47 19.25
C PRO A 87 -3.00 -8.56 20.46
N ALA A 88 -1.95 -8.45 21.28
CA ALA A 88 -1.96 -7.56 22.46
C ALA A 88 -2.12 -6.11 22.06
N ILE A 89 -1.36 -5.65 21.05
CA ILE A 89 -1.42 -4.29 20.53
C ILE A 89 -2.74 -4.04 19.80
N ALA A 90 -3.21 -5.01 19.01
CA ALA A 90 -4.50 -4.90 18.32
C ALA A 90 -5.66 -4.71 19.30
N ARG A 91 -5.72 -5.47 20.42
CA ARG A 91 -6.73 -5.30 21.47
C ARG A 91 -6.66 -3.93 22.14
N GLU A 92 -5.45 -3.45 22.45
CA GLU A 92 -5.26 -2.12 23.04
C GLU A 92 -5.76 -1.02 22.09
N LEU A 93 -5.43 -1.10 20.80
CA LEU A 93 -5.92 -0.15 19.79
C LEU A 93 -7.44 -0.19 19.62
N VAL A 94 -8.04 -1.38 19.63
CA VAL A 94 -9.49 -1.54 19.57
C VAL A 94 -10.15 -0.87 20.78
N ALA A 95 -9.60 -1.03 21.97
CA ALA A 95 -10.14 -0.40 23.18
C ALA A 95 -10.00 1.13 23.13
N LEU A 96 -8.82 1.66 22.78
CA LEU A 96 -8.57 3.10 22.70
C LEU A 96 -9.45 3.76 21.62
N LEU A 97 -9.38 3.26 20.40
CA LEU A 97 -10.12 3.84 19.28
C LEU A 97 -11.63 3.60 19.39
N GLY A 98 -12.06 2.46 19.94
CA GLY A 98 -13.49 2.19 20.16
C GLY A 98 -14.14 3.15 21.15
N ALA A 99 -13.37 3.66 22.11
CA ALA A 99 -13.84 4.69 23.07
C ALA A 99 -14.00 6.07 22.38
N GLU A 100 -13.05 6.43 21.49
CA GLU A 100 -13.03 7.75 20.84
C GLU A 100 -13.87 7.80 19.54
N VAL A 101 -14.12 6.64 18.92
CA VAL A 101 -14.85 6.54 17.64
C VAL A 101 -16.03 5.57 17.78
N PRO A 102 -17.06 5.93 18.61
CA PRO A 102 -18.21 5.05 18.80
C PRO A 102 -19.00 4.86 17.51
N GLY A 103 -19.35 3.61 17.21
CA GLY A 103 -20.07 3.23 15.98
C GLY A 103 -19.16 2.94 14.80
N GLY A 104 -17.86 2.88 15.00
CA GLY A 104 -16.92 2.30 14.07
C GLY A 104 -17.07 0.77 14.00
N ALA A 105 -16.82 0.20 12.83
CA ALA A 105 -16.81 -1.24 12.62
C ALA A 105 -15.42 -1.72 12.19
N TRP A 106 -15.04 -2.92 12.64
CA TRP A 106 -13.70 -3.43 12.51
C TRP A 106 -13.57 -4.56 11.50
N ALA A 107 -12.40 -4.62 10.87
CA ALA A 107 -12.00 -5.76 10.05
C ALA A 107 -10.51 -6.04 10.22
N VAL A 108 -10.10 -7.25 9.92
CA VAL A 108 -8.70 -7.70 9.95
C VAL A 108 -8.32 -8.38 8.64
N GLU A 109 -7.15 -8.04 8.12
CA GLU A 109 -6.50 -8.75 7.03
C GLU A 109 -5.37 -9.59 7.63
N ARG A 110 -5.26 -10.85 7.22
CA ARG A 110 -4.19 -11.77 7.57
C ARG A 110 -3.52 -12.29 6.30
N THR A 111 -2.37 -12.88 6.41
CA THR A 111 -1.73 -13.55 5.26
C THR A 111 -2.57 -14.71 4.71
N GLY A 112 -3.38 -15.33 5.53
CA GLY A 112 -4.20 -16.48 5.17
C GLY A 112 -5.72 -16.23 5.14
N GLY A 113 -6.20 -14.98 5.26
CA GLY A 113 -7.64 -14.73 5.24
C GLY A 113 -8.05 -13.35 5.71
N PHE A 114 -9.35 -13.12 5.66
CA PHE A 114 -10.00 -11.88 6.04
C PHE A 114 -11.07 -12.14 7.10
N GLY A 115 -11.26 -11.19 8.00
CA GLY A 115 -12.33 -11.23 8.99
C GLY A 115 -12.91 -9.85 9.25
N HIS A 116 -14.20 -9.77 9.61
CA HIS A 116 -14.82 -8.50 9.93
C HIS A 116 -16.01 -8.64 10.88
N GLU A 117 -16.35 -7.54 11.55
CA GLU A 117 -17.61 -7.46 12.33
C GLU A 117 -18.82 -7.48 11.40
N PRO A 118 -20.00 -7.92 11.90
CA PRO A 118 -21.25 -7.89 11.13
C PRO A 118 -21.60 -6.50 10.60
N GLU A 119 -21.26 -5.45 11.34
CA GLU A 119 -21.53 -4.04 11.02
C GLU A 119 -20.53 -3.45 10.01
N TYR A 120 -19.40 -4.11 9.77
CA TYR A 120 -18.44 -3.68 8.77
C TYR A 120 -18.96 -4.00 7.37
N ILE A 121 -19.16 -2.96 6.57
CA ILE A 121 -19.63 -3.13 5.20
C ILE A 121 -18.41 -3.12 4.26
N PRO A 122 -17.96 -4.28 3.75
CA PRO A 122 -16.90 -4.35 2.78
C PRO A 122 -17.28 -3.62 1.50
N ARG A 123 -16.37 -2.83 0.94
CA ARG A 123 -16.58 -2.21 -0.38
C ARG A 123 -16.19 -3.12 -1.55
N TRP A 124 -15.36 -4.11 -1.27
CA TRP A 124 -14.84 -5.05 -2.25
C TRP A 124 -15.30 -6.46 -1.89
N PRO A 125 -15.40 -7.36 -2.87
CA PRO A 125 -15.72 -8.75 -2.59
C PRO A 125 -14.78 -9.34 -1.54
N VAL A 126 -15.35 -9.97 -0.54
CA VAL A 126 -14.59 -10.70 0.48
C VAL A 126 -14.28 -12.11 0.01
N PRO A 127 -13.14 -12.70 0.42
CA PRO A 127 -12.79 -14.06 0.02
C PRO A 127 -13.71 -15.11 0.65
N ASP A 128 -13.81 -16.26 0.01
CA ASP A 128 -14.43 -17.44 0.61
C ASP A 128 -13.74 -17.77 1.94
N GLY A 129 -14.53 -18.19 2.94
CA GLY A 129 -14.02 -18.47 4.28
C GLY A 129 -13.77 -17.22 5.14
N THR A 130 -14.27 -16.04 4.74
CA THR A 130 -14.25 -14.85 5.59
C THR A 130 -14.88 -15.13 6.95
N THR A 131 -14.16 -14.78 8.03
CA THR A 131 -14.66 -14.89 9.39
C THR A 131 -15.53 -13.67 9.72
N ILE A 132 -16.76 -13.91 10.16
CA ILE A 132 -17.65 -12.85 10.68
C ILE A 132 -17.82 -13.09 12.17
N ASP A 133 -17.27 -12.18 13.00
CA ASP A 133 -17.30 -12.29 14.45
C ASP A 133 -17.13 -10.90 15.09
N VAL A 134 -17.24 -10.80 16.40
CA VAL A 134 -16.93 -9.57 17.16
C VAL A 134 -15.43 -9.27 17.10
N VAL A 135 -15.07 -7.99 17.19
CA VAL A 135 -13.67 -7.56 17.05
C VAL A 135 -12.73 -8.24 18.04
N ASP A 136 -13.17 -8.50 19.28
CA ASP A 136 -12.34 -9.18 20.29
C ASP A 136 -11.89 -10.56 19.82
N ALA A 137 -12.76 -11.32 19.18
CA ALA A 137 -12.41 -12.62 18.59
C ALA A 137 -11.54 -12.46 17.35
N LEU A 138 -11.79 -11.44 16.53
CA LEU A 138 -11.02 -11.17 15.33
C LEU A 138 -9.56 -10.81 15.64
N VAL A 139 -9.27 -10.15 16.76
CA VAL A 139 -7.91 -9.74 17.14
C VAL A 139 -7.18 -10.75 18.03
N GLU A 140 -7.69 -11.97 18.19
CA GLU A 140 -6.99 -13.05 18.91
C GLU A 140 -5.76 -13.59 18.16
N GLN A 141 -5.70 -13.36 16.84
CA GLN A 141 -4.60 -13.79 16.00
C GLN A 141 -3.90 -12.58 15.37
N PRO A 142 -2.59 -12.68 15.06
CA PRO A 142 -1.86 -11.63 14.37
C PRO A 142 -2.51 -11.23 13.04
N ALA A 143 -2.54 -9.93 12.74
CA ALA A 143 -3.11 -9.39 11.52
C ALA A 143 -2.08 -8.50 10.79
N VAL A 144 -1.99 -8.61 9.47
CA VAL A 144 -1.13 -7.73 8.67
C VAL A 144 -1.74 -6.36 8.46
N LYS A 145 -3.05 -6.23 8.71
CA LYS A 145 -3.76 -4.96 8.74
C LYS A 145 -4.99 -5.08 9.64
N LEU A 146 -5.15 -4.14 10.56
CA LEU A 146 -6.41 -3.89 11.27
C LEU A 146 -7.08 -2.67 10.62
N MET A 147 -8.39 -2.69 10.45
CA MET A 147 -9.14 -1.66 9.76
C MET A 147 -10.30 -1.18 10.64
N LEU A 148 -10.48 0.14 10.71
CA LEU A 148 -11.63 0.77 11.34
C LEU A 148 -12.40 1.56 10.27
N ARG A 149 -13.65 1.23 10.08
CA ARG A 149 -14.55 1.95 9.16
C ARG A 149 -15.63 2.68 9.94
N HIS A 150 -15.89 3.93 9.53
CA HIS A 150 -16.95 4.74 10.12
C HIS A 150 -17.79 5.41 9.01
N ASN A 151 -19.13 5.40 9.16
CA ASN A 151 -20.05 5.87 8.13
C ASN A 151 -20.23 7.40 8.08
N ARG A 152 -19.75 8.13 9.09
CA ARG A 152 -19.95 9.59 9.21
C ARG A 152 -18.65 10.38 9.30
N LEU A 153 -17.54 9.74 9.66
CA LEU A 153 -16.23 10.38 9.75
C LEU A 153 -15.45 10.13 8.47
N SER A 154 -14.72 11.14 8.02
CA SER A 154 -13.74 10.97 6.94
C SER A 154 -12.53 10.18 7.43
N ALA A 155 -11.77 9.62 6.50
CA ALA A 155 -10.53 8.93 6.83
C ALA A 155 -9.52 9.88 7.50
N ASP A 156 -9.46 11.15 7.08
CA ASP A 156 -8.61 12.17 7.71
C ASP A 156 -8.97 12.43 9.18
N ALA A 157 -10.27 12.49 9.48
CA ALA A 157 -10.74 12.66 10.87
C ALA A 157 -10.39 11.43 11.71
N LEU A 158 -10.59 10.22 11.19
CA LEU A 158 -10.19 8.99 11.86
C LEU A 158 -8.67 8.92 12.09
N LEU A 159 -7.88 9.32 11.10
CA LEU A 159 -6.42 9.34 11.17
C LEU A 159 -5.93 10.32 12.25
N SER A 160 -6.55 11.50 12.34
CA SER A 160 -6.21 12.49 13.38
C SER A 160 -6.43 11.94 14.80
N VAL A 161 -7.61 11.36 15.05
CA VAL A 161 -7.93 10.73 16.34
C VAL A 161 -6.97 9.58 16.64
N ALA A 162 -6.74 8.70 15.66
CA ALA A 162 -5.91 7.53 15.86
C ALA A 162 -4.46 7.88 16.20
N ARG A 163 -3.90 8.90 15.56
CA ARG A 163 -2.55 9.40 15.87
C ARG A 163 -2.44 9.99 17.27
N GLU A 164 -3.47 10.67 17.74
CA GLU A 164 -3.51 11.25 19.07
C GLU A 164 -3.51 10.17 20.17
N VAL A 165 -4.36 9.14 20.02
CA VAL A 165 -4.54 8.15 21.09
C VAL A 165 -3.65 6.92 20.97
N GLY A 166 -3.24 6.53 19.77
CA GLY A 166 -2.52 5.27 19.50
C GLY A 166 -1.23 5.42 18.71
N GLY A 167 -0.77 6.65 18.39
CA GLY A 167 0.39 6.89 17.52
C GLY A 167 1.71 6.30 18.01
N HIS A 168 1.80 5.91 19.26
CA HIS A 168 2.97 5.22 19.82
C HIS A 168 2.90 3.68 19.72
N LEU A 169 1.74 3.12 19.33
CA LEU A 169 1.49 1.68 19.28
C LEU A 169 1.55 1.13 17.85
N ALA A 170 1.20 1.93 16.84
CA ALA A 170 1.00 1.47 15.48
C ALA A 170 1.22 2.58 14.44
N GLU A 171 1.32 2.17 13.18
CA GLU A 171 1.24 3.09 12.03
C GLU A 171 -0.20 3.20 11.54
N PHE A 172 -0.62 4.43 11.24
CA PHE A 172 -1.96 4.76 10.77
C PHE A 172 -1.90 5.42 9.42
N SER A 173 -2.73 4.96 8.50
CA SER A 173 -2.82 5.50 7.15
C SER A 173 -4.23 5.37 6.58
N HIS A 174 -4.47 5.99 5.45
CA HIS A 174 -5.58 5.73 4.56
C HIS A 174 -5.14 5.90 3.11
N SER A 175 -5.84 5.26 2.20
CA SER A 175 -5.62 5.34 0.75
C SER A 175 -6.68 6.18 0.02
N ASN A 176 -7.68 6.71 0.74
CA ASN A 176 -8.73 7.55 0.19
C ASN A 176 -9.40 8.37 1.30
N SER A 177 -9.23 9.70 1.27
CA SER A 177 -9.79 10.62 2.27
C SER A 177 -11.32 10.57 2.40
N ALA A 178 -12.03 10.28 1.30
CA ALA A 178 -13.50 10.22 1.28
C ALA A 178 -14.09 8.93 1.87
N ASP A 179 -13.27 7.94 2.19
CA ASP A 179 -13.72 6.56 2.40
C ASP A 179 -14.16 6.21 3.81
N GLY A 180 -13.90 7.06 4.79
CA GLY A 180 -14.14 6.75 6.20
C GLY A 180 -13.47 5.44 6.66
N LEU A 181 -12.35 5.06 6.02
CA LEU A 181 -11.55 3.87 6.32
C LEU A 181 -10.18 4.26 6.83
N LEU A 182 -9.88 3.85 8.06
CA LEU A 182 -8.56 3.89 8.65
C LEU A 182 -7.90 2.52 8.51
N GLU A 183 -6.66 2.52 8.08
CA GLU A 183 -5.79 1.34 7.98
C GLU A 183 -4.71 1.42 9.06
N ILE A 184 -4.52 0.33 9.80
CA ILE A 184 -3.64 0.25 10.96
C ILE A 184 -2.67 -0.91 10.74
N SER A 185 -1.38 -0.64 10.79
CA SER A 185 -0.29 -1.59 10.65
C SER A 185 0.58 -1.61 11.90
N ALA A 186 1.42 -2.61 12.07
CA ALA A 186 2.37 -2.64 13.17
C ALA A 186 3.29 -1.41 13.16
N ALA A 187 3.79 -1.01 14.33
CA ALA A 187 4.69 0.13 14.47
C ALA A 187 5.92 -0.03 13.54
N GLY A 188 6.29 1.06 12.89
CA GLY A 188 7.40 1.11 11.93
C GLY A 188 7.13 0.42 10.59
N VAL A 189 5.92 -0.05 10.32
CA VAL A 189 5.53 -0.66 9.03
C VAL A 189 5.01 0.43 8.09
N SER A 190 5.71 0.63 6.99
CA SER A 190 5.30 1.52 5.90
C SER A 190 5.81 0.99 4.55
N LYS A 191 5.30 1.53 3.44
CA LYS A 191 5.86 1.23 2.11
C LYS A 191 7.37 1.51 2.07
N ALA A 192 7.82 2.59 2.72
CA ALA A 192 9.22 2.98 2.79
C ALA A 192 10.08 1.98 3.55
N THR A 193 9.68 1.59 4.76
CA THR A 193 10.49 0.68 5.58
C THR A 193 10.61 -0.71 4.97
N ALA A 194 9.54 -1.20 4.33
CA ALA A 194 9.58 -2.46 3.60
C ALA A 194 10.46 -2.37 2.35
N LEU A 195 10.38 -1.25 1.61
CA LEU A 195 11.21 -1.01 0.43
C LEU A 195 12.69 -0.87 0.81
N ALA A 196 13.01 -0.09 1.86
CA ALA A 196 14.37 0.07 2.36
C ALA A 196 14.98 -1.28 2.74
N ARG A 197 14.24 -2.13 3.49
CA ARG A 197 14.71 -3.47 3.84
C ARG A 197 14.97 -4.33 2.60
N LEU A 198 14.07 -4.30 1.61
CA LEU A 198 14.28 -5.03 0.36
C LEU A 198 15.53 -4.52 -0.40
N CYS A 199 15.76 -3.23 -0.41
CA CYS A 199 16.93 -2.62 -1.02
C CYS A 199 18.22 -3.01 -0.31
N ASP A 200 18.25 -3.00 1.03
CA ASP A 200 19.39 -3.43 1.84
C ASP A 200 19.76 -4.90 1.56
N GLU A 201 18.76 -5.81 1.50
CA GLU A 201 18.94 -7.22 1.17
C GLU A 201 19.53 -7.43 -0.25
N ARG A 202 19.30 -6.47 -1.16
CA ARG A 202 19.78 -6.52 -2.56
C ARG A 202 21.01 -5.66 -2.85
N GLY A 203 21.53 -4.94 -1.84
CA GLY A 203 22.65 -4.02 -2.01
C GLY A 203 22.32 -2.88 -2.98
N ILE A 204 21.10 -2.34 -2.91
CA ILE A 204 20.63 -1.18 -3.68
C ILE A 204 20.54 0.01 -2.73
N ASP A 205 21.24 1.11 -3.06
CA ASP A 205 21.14 2.35 -2.30
C ASP A 205 19.82 3.06 -2.62
N GLY A 206 19.22 3.75 -1.65
CA GLY A 206 18.04 4.57 -1.87
C GLY A 206 18.21 5.61 -2.99
N GLN A 207 19.43 6.13 -3.18
CA GLN A 207 19.77 7.04 -4.27
C GLN A 207 19.65 6.42 -5.67
N ASP A 208 19.66 5.10 -5.78
CA ASP A 208 19.48 4.35 -7.01
C ASP A 208 18.00 3.94 -7.24
N VAL A 209 17.08 4.43 -6.39
CA VAL A 209 15.65 4.12 -6.46
C VAL A 209 14.87 5.29 -7.04
N ILE A 210 13.99 5.01 -7.99
CA ILE A 210 12.91 5.90 -8.40
C ILE A 210 11.59 5.39 -7.83
N ALA A 211 10.81 6.29 -7.22
CA ALA A 211 9.51 5.95 -6.64
C ALA A 211 8.38 6.79 -7.23
N PHE A 212 7.22 6.15 -7.43
CA PHE A 212 6.01 6.78 -7.95
C PHE A 212 4.87 6.63 -6.94
N GLY A 213 4.09 7.69 -6.75
CA GLY A 213 2.95 7.68 -5.83
C GLY A 213 1.95 8.81 -6.08
N ASP A 214 0.80 8.74 -5.41
CA ASP A 214 -0.26 9.75 -5.51
C ASP A 214 -0.90 10.12 -4.17
N MET A 215 -0.83 9.27 -3.13
CA MET A 215 -1.52 9.49 -1.87
C MET A 215 -0.56 9.67 -0.68
N PRO A 216 -1.02 10.28 0.44
CA PRO A 216 -0.18 10.53 1.62
C PRO A 216 0.54 9.29 2.20
N ASN A 217 0.01 8.09 2.02
CA ASN A 217 0.69 6.85 2.42
C ASN A 217 1.92 6.53 1.56
N ASP A 218 2.13 7.23 0.43
CA ASP A 218 3.34 7.14 -0.40
C ASP A 218 4.44 8.10 0.04
N LEU A 219 4.11 9.17 0.76
CA LEU A 219 5.07 10.20 1.16
C LEU A 219 6.35 9.64 1.79
N PRO A 220 6.28 8.66 2.73
CA PRO A 220 7.49 8.08 3.29
C PRO A 220 8.37 7.39 2.22
N MET A 221 7.77 6.69 1.26
CA MET A 221 8.48 6.02 0.17
C MET A 221 9.10 7.04 -0.80
N LEU A 222 8.35 8.05 -1.19
CA LEU A 222 8.82 9.12 -2.06
C LEU A 222 9.96 9.91 -1.42
N THR A 223 9.85 10.25 -0.13
CA THR A 223 10.90 10.97 0.60
C THR A 223 12.18 10.15 0.76
N TRP A 224 12.07 8.82 0.87
CA TRP A 224 13.21 7.93 1.04
C TRP A 224 13.95 7.65 -0.28
N ALA A 225 13.24 7.60 -1.41
CA ALA A 225 13.80 7.32 -2.73
C ALA A 225 14.72 8.46 -3.21
N GLY A 226 15.74 8.12 -4.01
CA GLY A 226 16.64 9.09 -4.62
C GLY A 226 15.99 9.97 -5.70
N TYR A 227 14.86 9.52 -6.26
CA TYR A 227 14.06 10.30 -7.19
C TYR A 227 12.56 10.02 -7.01
N ALA A 228 11.84 11.03 -6.57
CA ALA A 228 10.42 10.97 -6.27
C ALA A 228 9.59 11.55 -7.41
N VAL A 229 8.60 10.81 -7.90
CA VAL A 229 7.71 11.24 -8.97
C VAL A 229 6.25 11.16 -8.51
N ALA A 230 5.56 12.28 -8.53
CA ALA A 230 4.11 12.33 -8.34
C ALA A 230 3.39 12.27 -9.70
N VAL A 231 2.28 11.57 -9.77
CA VAL A 231 1.36 11.69 -10.91
C VAL A 231 0.52 12.96 -10.80
N ALA A 232 0.02 13.50 -11.93
CA ALA A 232 -0.71 14.79 -11.94
C ALA A 232 -2.02 14.79 -11.13
N ASN A 233 -2.61 13.62 -10.90
CA ASN A 233 -3.81 13.45 -10.06
C ASN A 233 -3.49 13.24 -8.57
N ALA A 234 -2.22 13.35 -8.16
CA ALA A 234 -1.80 13.11 -6.80
C ALA A 234 -2.33 14.16 -5.81
N HIS A 235 -2.37 13.77 -4.54
CA HIS A 235 -2.70 14.66 -3.43
C HIS A 235 -1.71 15.85 -3.40
N PRO A 236 -2.17 17.08 -3.04
CA PRO A 236 -1.30 18.27 -3.03
C PRO A 236 0.00 18.10 -2.22
N ASP A 237 -0.04 17.40 -1.08
CA ASP A 237 1.14 17.14 -0.26
C ASP A 237 2.15 16.23 -0.98
N VAL A 238 1.69 15.28 -1.79
CA VAL A 238 2.53 14.40 -2.59
C VAL A 238 3.18 15.18 -3.74
N ILE A 239 2.40 16.03 -4.43
CA ILE A 239 2.91 16.94 -5.47
C ILE A 239 4.00 17.85 -4.90
N ALA A 240 3.79 18.38 -3.69
CA ALA A 240 4.75 19.30 -3.04
C ALA A 240 6.05 18.61 -2.60
N ALA A 241 6.01 17.31 -2.34
CA ALA A 241 7.16 16.53 -1.86
C ALA A 241 7.96 15.85 -3.00
N ALA A 242 7.43 15.81 -4.23
CA ALA A 242 8.05 15.12 -5.35
C ALA A 242 9.10 15.97 -6.05
N ASP A 243 10.14 15.33 -6.60
CA ASP A 243 11.16 15.96 -7.46
C ASP A 243 10.59 16.29 -8.85
N GLU A 244 9.62 15.48 -9.31
CA GLU A 244 8.95 15.64 -10.61
C GLU A 244 7.46 15.35 -10.49
N VAL A 245 6.65 16.11 -11.24
CA VAL A 245 5.24 15.78 -11.48
C VAL A 245 5.09 15.34 -12.93
N THR A 246 4.65 14.09 -13.13
CA THR A 246 4.38 13.53 -14.46
C THR A 246 2.90 13.68 -14.84
N ALA A 247 2.48 13.11 -15.97
CA ALA A 247 1.08 13.05 -16.37
C ALA A 247 0.23 12.22 -15.38
N SER A 248 -1.09 12.29 -15.50
CA SER A 248 -1.99 11.51 -14.66
C SER A 248 -1.86 9.99 -14.91
N ASN A 249 -2.38 9.19 -13.97
CA ASN A 249 -2.50 7.75 -14.16
C ASN A 249 -3.31 7.38 -15.41
N GLU A 250 -4.36 8.14 -15.73
CA GLU A 250 -5.17 7.96 -16.95
C GLU A 250 -4.37 8.20 -18.24
N GLU A 251 -3.33 9.03 -18.16
CA GLU A 251 -2.46 9.38 -19.28
C GLU A 251 -1.13 8.63 -19.27
N ALA A 252 -1.06 7.53 -18.52
CA ALA A 252 0.13 6.68 -18.38
C ALA A 252 1.37 7.45 -17.88
N GLY A 253 1.23 8.26 -16.81
CA GLY A 253 2.28 9.11 -16.27
C GLY A 253 3.54 8.35 -15.88
N VAL A 254 3.41 7.20 -15.21
CA VAL A 254 4.54 6.31 -14.85
C VAL A 254 5.29 5.85 -16.11
N ALA A 255 4.56 5.39 -17.13
CA ALA A 255 5.18 4.93 -18.37
C ALA A 255 5.98 6.02 -19.08
N ARG A 256 5.49 7.26 -19.12
CA ARG A 256 6.21 8.39 -19.74
C ARG A 256 7.58 8.60 -19.12
N VAL A 257 7.69 8.48 -17.82
CA VAL A 257 8.96 8.64 -17.12
C VAL A 257 9.88 7.44 -17.37
N LEU A 258 9.35 6.22 -17.27
CA LEU A 258 10.12 5.00 -17.53
C LEU A 258 10.64 4.96 -18.97
N GLU A 259 9.82 5.29 -19.97
CA GLU A 259 10.25 5.39 -21.36
C GLU A 259 11.39 6.38 -21.54
N ARG A 260 11.30 7.58 -20.96
CA ARG A 260 12.37 8.57 -21.02
C ARG A 260 13.68 8.08 -20.42
N LEU A 261 13.60 7.30 -19.33
CA LEU A 261 14.78 6.80 -18.62
C LEU A 261 15.40 5.58 -19.31
N PHE A 262 14.57 4.64 -19.79
CA PHE A 262 15.05 3.32 -20.23
C PHE A 262 15.05 3.10 -21.74
N THR A 263 14.50 4.05 -22.56
CA THR A 263 14.52 3.95 -24.03
C THR A 263 15.35 5.02 -24.72
N GLY A 264 15.98 5.93 -23.95
CA GLY A 264 16.80 7.05 -24.43
C GLY A 264 18.23 6.64 -24.83
#